data_72ecdb67a35b2ec50cc7abf6b36f2ba9
#
_entry.id   72ecdb67a35b2ec50cc7abf6b36f2ba9
#
_cell.length_a   1.000
_cell.length_b   1.000
_cell.length_c   1.000
_cell.angle_alpha   90.00
_cell.angle_beta   90.00
_cell.angle_gamma   90.00
#
_symmetry.space_group_name_H-M   'P 1'
#
loop_
_entity.id
_entity.type
_entity.pdbx_description
1 polymer ?
#
loop_
_entity_poly.entity_id
_entity_poly.type
_entity_poly.pdbx_seq_one_letter_code
_entity_poly.pdbx_strand_id
1 'polypeptide(L)'
;MIQIQELIKHLGLGIVRVFLFIEICMADIGKTKEFMNLVKEVRNEYPEDSIERKIPISFIATVAATETGNFQFKDAPTAKAANNFFGMHADSNYMKQNPKGFLTTTGGANLRKFADSKESIRGFLQLITTSDRYKPVIDSSDKVEEMFKGMSPYAENPNYVNLLSNVYQDRIKPLIETENMLVPKKKPLFQQMDYSQ
;
A
#
# COMPACT_ATOMS: atom_id res chain seq x y z
N MET A 1 5.42 23.38 17.87
CA MET A 1 4.69 23.20 19.15
C MET A 1 3.44 24.09 19.25
N ILE A 2 3.46 25.34 18.79
CA ILE A 2 2.32 26.30 18.90
C ILE A 2 1.08 25.83 18.12
N GLN A 3 1.24 25.27 16.92
CA GLN A 3 0.12 24.80 16.09
C GLN A 3 -0.66 23.62 16.68
N ILE A 4 0.00 22.74 17.44
CA ILE A 4 -0.67 21.57 18.07
C ILE A 4 -1.55 22.02 19.23
N GLN A 5 -1.11 23.01 20.02
CA GLN A 5 -1.88 23.55 21.14
C GLN A 5 -3.15 24.30 20.69
N GLU A 6 -3.08 25.01 19.57
CA GLU A 6 -4.25 25.68 18.96
C GLU A 6 -5.25 24.64 18.43
N LEU A 7 -4.78 23.57 17.81
CA LEU A 7 -5.62 22.46 17.34
C LEU A 7 -6.33 21.72 18.49
N ILE A 8 -5.62 21.51 19.62
CA ILE A 8 -6.15 20.91 20.85
C ILE A 8 -7.31 21.75 21.40
N LYS A 9 -7.13 23.07 21.45
CA LYS A 9 -8.17 24.01 21.92
C LYS A 9 -9.41 24.01 21.02
N HIS A 10 -9.22 23.96 19.69
CA HIS A 10 -10.31 23.97 18.71
C HIS A 10 -11.16 22.70 18.71
N LEU A 11 -10.53 21.57 19.01
CA LEU A 11 -11.20 20.27 19.03
C LEU A 11 -11.90 19.93 20.37
N GLY A 12 -11.73 20.76 21.41
CA GLY A 12 -12.33 20.52 22.74
C GLY A 12 -11.89 19.22 23.38
N LEU A 13 -10.77 18.65 22.92
CA LEU A 13 -10.25 17.37 23.36
C LEU A 13 -9.38 17.57 24.61
N GLY A 14 -9.68 16.87 25.72
CA GLY A 14 -8.78 16.82 26.87
C GLY A 14 -7.43 16.21 26.49
N ILE A 15 -6.37 16.62 27.21
CA ILE A 15 -4.97 16.20 26.97
C ILE A 15 -4.83 14.69 26.74
N VAL A 16 -5.55 13.86 27.50
CA VAL A 16 -5.54 12.39 27.39
C VAL A 16 -6.03 11.91 26.00
N ARG A 17 -7.07 12.54 25.46
CA ARG A 17 -7.58 12.19 24.12
C ARG A 17 -6.62 12.58 22.99
N VAL A 18 -5.87 13.65 23.19
CA VAL A 18 -4.85 14.09 22.22
C VAL A 18 -3.67 13.12 22.21
N PHE A 19 -3.19 12.71 23.37
CA PHE A 19 -2.13 11.68 23.47
C PHE A 19 -2.56 10.37 22.84
N LEU A 20 -3.78 9.89 23.15
CA LEU A 20 -4.31 8.68 22.55
C LEU A 20 -4.46 8.80 21.02
N PHE A 21 -4.88 9.95 20.51
CA PHE A 21 -4.96 10.21 19.08
C PHE A 21 -3.57 10.19 18.41
N ILE A 22 -2.57 10.81 19.04
CA ILE A 22 -1.18 10.79 18.56
C ILE A 22 -0.63 9.36 18.56
N GLU A 23 -0.85 8.58 19.61
CA GLU A 23 -0.42 7.18 19.68
C GLU A 23 -1.05 6.32 18.58
N ILE A 24 -2.35 6.48 18.33
CA ILE A 24 -3.05 5.77 17.26
C ILE A 24 -2.48 6.15 15.87
N CYS A 25 -2.28 7.45 15.63
CA CYS A 25 -1.67 7.91 14.38
C CYS A 25 -0.24 7.39 14.20
N MET A 26 0.57 7.37 15.26
CA MET A 26 1.94 6.85 15.21
C MET A 26 1.97 5.33 14.97
N ALA A 27 1.04 4.58 15.57
CA ALA A 27 0.91 3.14 15.34
C ALA A 27 0.50 2.82 13.88
N ASP A 28 -0.40 3.60 13.28
CA ASP A 28 -0.81 3.45 11.89
C ASP A 28 0.34 3.78 10.91
N ILE A 29 1.12 4.82 11.22
CA ILE A 29 2.32 5.16 10.46
C ILE A 29 3.34 4.03 10.52
N GLY A 30 3.55 3.43 11.71
CA GLY A 30 4.46 2.31 11.91
C GLY A 30 4.10 1.11 11.01
N LYS A 31 2.84 0.68 11.03
CA LYS A 31 2.34 -0.42 10.19
C LYS A 31 2.49 -0.14 8.69
N THR A 32 2.23 1.09 8.28
CA THR A 32 2.39 1.48 6.88
C THR A 32 3.83 1.37 6.43
N LYS A 33 4.78 1.85 7.24
CA LYS A 33 6.22 1.74 6.94
C LYS A 33 6.70 0.29 6.93
N GLU A 34 6.29 -0.53 7.89
CA GLU A 34 6.59 -1.96 7.89
C GLU A 34 6.11 -2.63 6.59
N PHE A 35 4.88 -2.36 6.17
CA PHE A 35 4.34 -2.91 4.94
C PHE A 35 5.11 -2.42 3.70
N MET A 36 5.44 -1.14 3.62
CA MET A 36 6.27 -0.59 2.54
C MET A 36 7.65 -1.26 2.46
N ASN A 37 8.26 -1.59 3.60
CA ASN A 37 9.51 -2.33 3.65
C ASN A 37 9.34 -3.76 3.10
N LEU A 38 8.27 -4.47 3.47
CA LEU A 38 7.96 -5.78 2.90
C LEU A 38 7.76 -5.71 1.39
N VAL A 39 7.06 -4.69 0.89
CA VAL A 39 6.90 -4.46 -0.56
C VAL A 39 8.27 -4.25 -1.23
N LYS A 40 9.15 -3.46 -0.62
CA LYS A 40 10.51 -3.24 -1.12
C LYS A 40 11.31 -4.56 -1.19
N GLU A 41 11.24 -5.38 -0.14
CA GLU A 41 11.90 -6.69 -0.10
C GLU A 41 11.39 -7.60 -1.22
N VAL A 42 10.06 -7.75 -1.35
CA VAL A 42 9.46 -8.59 -2.40
C VAL A 42 9.82 -8.09 -3.80
N ARG A 43 9.75 -6.77 -4.04
CA ARG A 43 10.16 -6.22 -5.35
C ARG A 43 11.62 -6.52 -5.68
N ASN A 44 12.50 -6.55 -4.65
CA ASN A 44 13.92 -6.87 -4.84
C ASN A 44 14.19 -8.33 -5.23
N GLU A 45 13.21 -9.21 -5.11
CA GLU A 45 13.28 -10.60 -5.60
C GLU A 45 13.16 -10.70 -7.13
N TYR A 46 12.61 -9.67 -7.78
CA TYR A 46 12.42 -9.62 -9.23
C TYR A 46 13.61 -8.94 -9.94
N PRO A 47 13.91 -9.31 -11.20
CA PRO A 47 14.93 -8.64 -12.02
C PRO A 47 14.68 -7.12 -12.11
N GLU A 48 15.76 -6.33 -12.21
CA GLU A 48 15.65 -4.86 -12.22
C GLU A 48 14.82 -4.31 -13.38
N ASP A 49 14.84 -4.99 -14.52
CA ASP A 49 14.13 -4.62 -15.74
C ASP A 49 12.70 -5.18 -15.80
N SER A 50 12.33 -6.07 -14.86
CA SER A 50 10.99 -6.65 -14.82
C SER A 50 9.91 -5.60 -14.56
N ILE A 51 8.69 -5.93 -14.96
CA ILE A 51 7.54 -5.05 -14.78
C ILE A 51 7.14 -4.93 -13.30
N GLU A 52 7.25 -6.04 -12.54
CA GLU A 52 7.00 -6.08 -11.10
C GLU A 52 7.92 -5.12 -10.35
N ARG A 53 9.18 -5.03 -10.79
CA ARG A 53 10.17 -4.13 -10.20
C ARG A 53 9.86 -2.66 -10.45
N LYS A 54 9.21 -2.34 -11.56
CA LYS A 54 8.83 -0.97 -11.95
C LYS A 54 7.60 -0.45 -11.23
N ILE A 55 6.70 -1.34 -10.73
CA ILE A 55 5.50 -0.90 -10.00
C ILE A 55 5.91 -0.17 -8.71
N PRO A 56 5.48 1.09 -8.49
CA PRO A 56 5.87 1.87 -7.32
C PRO A 56 5.45 1.24 -6.00
N ILE A 57 6.32 1.28 -4.99
CA ILE A 57 6.00 0.83 -3.61
C ILE A 57 4.77 1.56 -3.10
N SER A 58 4.69 2.86 -3.36
CA SER A 58 3.56 3.70 -2.96
C SER A 58 2.23 3.24 -3.54
N PHE A 59 2.20 2.80 -4.80
CA PHE A 59 1.00 2.25 -5.42
C PHE A 59 0.53 0.99 -4.68
N ILE A 60 1.42 0.01 -4.47
CA ILE A 60 1.12 -1.25 -3.80
C ILE A 60 0.65 -1.00 -2.37
N ALA A 61 1.35 -0.12 -1.62
CA ALA A 61 1.00 0.22 -0.25
C ALA A 61 -0.35 0.95 -0.16
N THR A 62 -0.68 1.82 -1.13
CA THR A 62 -1.98 2.50 -1.19
C THR A 62 -3.11 1.51 -1.36
N VAL A 63 -3.01 0.57 -2.31
CA VAL A 63 -4.05 -0.45 -2.52
C VAL A 63 -4.24 -1.28 -1.25
N ALA A 64 -3.15 -1.79 -0.66
CA ALA A 64 -3.23 -2.58 0.57
C ALA A 64 -3.83 -1.79 1.75
N ALA A 65 -3.45 -0.53 1.94
CA ALA A 65 -4.02 0.33 2.98
C ALA A 65 -5.53 0.56 2.77
N THR A 66 -5.96 0.75 1.53
CA THR A 66 -7.38 0.92 1.19
C THR A 66 -8.18 -0.33 1.51
N GLU A 67 -7.71 -1.52 1.07
CA GLU A 67 -8.41 -2.80 1.26
C GLU A 67 -8.47 -3.27 2.72
N THR A 68 -7.49 -2.87 3.53
CA THR A 68 -7.39 -3.30 4.93
C THR A 68 -7.88 -2.27 5.95
N GLY A 69 -8.36 -1.12 5.50
CA GLY A 69 -8.66 0.01 6.38
C GLY A 69 -7.41 0.44 7.16
N ASN A 70 -6.33 0.78 6.44
CA ASN A 70 -5.03 1.18 6.99
C ASN A 70 -4.35 0.10 7.86
N PHE A 71 -4.33 -1.14 7.36
CA PHE A 71 -3.73 -2.30 8.03
C PHE A 71 -4.37 -2.67 9.37
N GLN A 72 -5.59 -2.20 9.63
CA GLN A 72 -6.35 -2.50 10.85
C GLN A 72 -7.20 -3.77 10.72
N PHE A 73 -7.71 -4.07 9.53
CA PHE A 73 -8.61 -5.19 9.24
C PHE A 73 -9.86 -5.22 10.12
N LYS A 74 -10.33 -4.05 10.60
CA LYS A 74 -11.48 -3.98 11.53
C LYS A 74 -12.74 -4.64 10.97
N ASP A 75 -13.00 -4.35 9.67
CA ASP A 75 -14.18 -4.85 8.98
C ASP A 75 -13.86 -6.03 8.04
N ALA A 76 -12.64 -6.57 8.11
CA ALA A 76 -12.16 -7.63 7.22
C ALA A 76 -11.44 -8.77 7.97
N PRO A 77 -12.08 -9.43 8.98
CA PRO A 77 -11.42 -10.46 9.77
C PRO A 77 -10.99 -11.68 8.94
N THR A 78 -11.75 -12.05 7.91
CA THR A 78 -11.40 -13.14 7.00
C THR A 78 -10.17 -12.79 6.16
N ALA A 79 -10.07 -11.56 5.65
CA ALA A 79 -8.90 -11.10 4.92
C ALA A 79 -7.64 -11.13 5.80
N LYS A 80 -7.76 -10.73 7.08
CA LYS A 80 -6.70 -10.84 8.07
C LYS A 80 -6.26 -12.29 8.29
N ALA A 81 -7.20 -13.21 8.53
CA ALA A 81 -6.92 -14.63 8.74
C ALA A 81 -6.35 -15.31 7.49
N ALA A 82 -6.63 -14.76 6.31
CA ALA A 82 -6.12 -15.23 5.02
C ALA A 82 -4.78 -14.60 4.62
N ASN A 83 -4.20 -13.70 5.40
CA ASN A 83 -3.06 -12.86 5.01
C ASN A 83 -3.30 -12.12 3.68
N ASN A 84 -4.55 -11.79 3.38
CA ASN A 84 -4.98 -11.20 2.10
C ASN A 84 -5.09 -9.69 2.21
N PHE A 85 -3.98 -8.99 1.98
CA PHE A 85 -3.89 -7.53 2.10
C PHE A 85 -4.58 -6.76 0.97
N PHE A 86 -4.97 -7.44 -0.08
CA PHE A 86 -5.51 -6.84 -1.30
C PHE A 86 -6.95 -7.26 -1.59
N GLY A 87 -7.63 -7.97 -0.69
CA GLY A 87 -9.01 -8.41 -0.91
C GLY A 87 -9.19 -9.35 -2.12
N MET A 88 -8.13 -10.03 -2.57
CA MET A 88 -8.16 -10.86 -3.77
C MET A 88 -9.13 -12.03 -3.63
N HIS A 89 -10.09 -12.09 -4.53
CA HIS A 89 -11.07 -13.17 -4.60
C HIS A 89 -10.47 -14.45 -5.18
N ALA A 90 -10.90 -15.58 -4.66
CA ALA A 90 -10.64 -16.91 -5.21
C ALA A 90 -11.79 -17.29 -6.13
N ASP A 91 -11.59 -17.21 -7.44
CA ASP A 91 -12.54 -17.68 -8.42
C ASP A 91 -12.58 -19.21 -8.51
N SER A 92 -13.55 -19.75 -9.27
CA SER A 92 -13.75 -21.20 -9.40
C SER A 92 -12.53 -21.94 -9.95
N ASN A 93 -11.72 -21.32 -10.80
CA ASN A 93 -10.51 -21.92 -11.35
C ASN A 93 -9.41 -21.97 -10.30
N TYR A 94 -9.21 -20.85 -9.57
CA TYR A 94 -8.26 -20.81 -8.47
C TYR A 94 -8.59 -21.85 -7.40
N MET A 95 -9.86 -21.96 -6.98
CA MET A 95 -10.31 -22.92 -5.97
C MET A 95 -10.11 -24.38 -6.40
N LYS A 96 -10.34 -24.70 -7.68
CA LYS A 96 -10.08 -26.07 -8.22
C LYS A 96 -8.60 -26.45 -8.15
N GLN A 97 -7.72 -25.50 -8.44
CA GLN A 97 -6.26 -25.71 -8.41
C GLN A 97 -5.70 -25.65 -6.98
N ASN A 98 -6.36 -24.91 -6.09
CA ASN A 98 -5.92 -24.64 -4.72
C ASN A 98 -7.05 -24.93 -3.70
N PRO A 99 -7.45 -26.19 -3.49
CA PRO A 99 -8.62 -26.55 -2.68
C PRO A 99 -8.53 -26.15 -1.20
N LYS A 100 -7.33 -25.85 -0.71
CA LYS A 100 -7.07 -25.31 0.65
C LYS A 100 -6.57 -23.86 0.64
N GLY A 101 -6.49 -23.25 -0.53
CA GLY A 101 -5.89 -21.93 -0.76
C GLY A 101 -6.87 -20.77 -0.64
N PHE A 102 -7.99 -20.92 0.06
CA PHE A 102 -8.97 -19.85 0.26
C PHE A 102 -9.68 -19.94 1.60
N LEU A 103 -10.29 -18.83 2.01
CA LEU A 103 -11.21 -18.76 3.15
C LEU A 103 -12.50 -18.08 2.69
N THR A 104 -13.64 -18.60 3.18
CA THR A 104 -14.96 -18.04 2.89
C THR A 104 -15.35 -17.01 3.94
N THR A 105 -15.76 -15.81 3.50
CA THR A 105 -16.29 -14.77 4.39
C THR A 105 -17.68 -15.13 4.89
N THR A 106 -18.15 -14.45 5.91
CA THR A 106 -19.54 -14.58 6.40
C THR A 106 -20.58 -14.22 5.34
N GLY A 107 -20.23 -13.36 4.38
CA GLY A 107 -21.06 -13.01 3.22
C GLY A 107 -20.96 -13.99 2.04
N GLY A 108 -20.22 -15.11 2.19
CA GLY A 108 -20.11 -16.15 1.15
C GLY A 108 -19.03 -15.89 0.09
N ALA A 109 -18.34 -14.77 0.11
CA ALA A 109 -17.23 -14.51 -0.80
C ALA A 109 -16.01 -15.35 -0.43
N ASN A 110 -15.32 -15.93 -1.43
CA ASN A 110 -14.11 -16.70 -1.24
C ASN A 110 -12.89 -15.80 -1.47
N LEU A 111 -12.04 -15.65 -0.46
CA LEU A 111 -10.80 -14.89 -0.52
C LEU A 111 -9.61 -15.83 -0.64
N ARG A 112 -8.64 -15.50 -1.51
CA ARG A 112 -7.37 -16.22 -1.59
C ARG A 112 -6.67 -16.18 -0.24
N LYS A 113 -6.13 -17.32 0.18
CA LYS A 113 -5.34 -17.45 1.41
C LYS A 113 -3.86 -17.52 1.05
N PHE A 114 -3.06 -16.75 1.74
CA PHE A 114 -1.61 -16.68 1.58
C PHE A 114 -0.91 -17.17 2.85
N ALA A 115 0.30 -17.70 2.71
CA ALA A 115 1.09 -18.17 3.86
C ALA A 115 1.52 -16.97 4.73
N ASP A 116 1.87 -15.85 4.08
CA ASP A 116 2.31 -14.62 4.75
C ASP A 116 2.01 -13.37 3.92
N SER A 117 2.40 -12.21 4.45
CA SER A 117 2.23 -10.91 3.80
C SER A 117 3.03 -10.79 2.50
N LYS A 118 4.23 -11.40 2.42
CA LYS A 118 5.06 -11.35 1.21
C LYS A 118 4.42 -12.15 0.07
N GLU A 119 3.85 -13.31 0.38
CA GLU A 119 3.12 -14.09 -0.61
C GLU A 119 1.88 -13.35 -1.13
N SER A 120 1.16 -12.63 -0.26
CA SER A 120 0.06 -11.75 -0.68
C SER A 120 0.53 -10.64 -1.64
N ILE A 121 1.68 -10.03 -1.36
CA ILE A 121 2.30 -9.01 -2.24
C ILE A 121 2.68 -9.63 -3.59
N ARG A 122 3.33 -10.81 -3.62
CA ARG A 122 3.66 -11.52 -4.87
C ARG A 122 2.40 -11.86 -5.67
N GLY A 123 1.36 -12.36 -5.00
CA GLY A 123 0.07 -12.65 -5.64
C GLY A 123 -0.59 -11.42 -6.24
N PHE A 124 -0.52 -10.27 -5.58
CA PHE A 124 -1.03 -9.01 -6.11
C PHE A 124 -0.20 -8.53 -7.32
N LEU A 125 1.12 -8.54 -7.23
CA LEU A 125 1.99 -8.20 -8.36
C LEU A 125 1.70 -9.09 -9.55
N GLN A 126 1.61 -10.41 -9.36
CA GLN A 126 1.25 -11.35 -10.42
C GLN A 126 -0.12 -11.00 -11.04
N LEU A 127 -1.15 -10.73 -10.22
CA LEU A 127 -2.47 -10.36 -10.73
C LEU A 127 -2.41 -9.12 -11.63
N ILE A 128 -1.71 -8.08 -11.19
CA ILE A 128 -1.63 -6.80 -11.92
C ILE A 128 -0.81 -6.94 -13.20
N THR A 129 0.26 -7.75 -13.20
CA THR A 129 1.18 -7.85 -14.34
C THR A 129 0.76 -8.87 -15.39
N THR A 130 -0.08 -9.85 -15.03
CA THR A 130 -0.48 -10.92 -15.96
C THR A 130 -1.91 -10.82 -16.49
N SER A 131 -2.77 -9.99 -15.89
CA SER A 131 -4.14 -9.84 -16.30
C SER A 131 -4.34 -8.64 -17.21
N ASP A 132 -4.83 -8.86 -18.43
CA ASP A 132 -5.09 -7.81 -19.43
C ASP A 132 -5.99 -6.68 -18.92
N ARG A 133 -6.91 -6.98 -17.97
CA ARG A 133 -7.79 -5.97 -17.36
C ARG A 133 -7.03 -4.87 -16.61
N TYR A 134 -5.80 -5.14 -16.17
CA TYR A 134 -4.93 -4.18 -15.46
C TYR A 134 -3.81 -3.62 -16.34
N LYS A 135 -3.84 -3.86 -17.64
CA LYS A 135 -2.87 -3.27 -18.58
C LYS A 135 -2.76 -1.75 -18.42
N PRO A 136 -3.85 -0.95 -18.21
CA PRO A 136 -3.74 0.48 -17.98
C PRO A 136 -2.94 0.87 -16.73
N VAL A 137 -2.90 0.01 -15.70
CA VAL A 137 -2.04 0.21 -14.51
C VAL A 137 -0.57 0.14 -14.91
N ILE A 138 -0.23 -0.86 -15.71
CA ILE A 138 1.16 -1.10 -16.15
C ILE A 138 1.64 -0.01 -17.12
N ASP A 139 0.79 0.38 -18.05
CA ASP A 139 1.09 1.43 -19.04
C ASP A 139 1.35 2.80 -18.38
N SER A 140 0.90 3.00 -17.14
CA SER A 140 1.05 4.23 -16.34
C SER A 140 2.01 4.08 -15.17
N SER A 141 2.90 3.08 -15.16
CA SER A 141 3.73 2.71 -14.00
C SER A 141 4.72 3.79 -13.52
N ASP A 142 4.93 4.84 -14.27
CA ASP A 142 5.71 6.03 -13.92
C ASP A 142 4.91 7.10 -13.13
N LYS A 143 3.56 6.98 -13.09
CA LYS A 143 2.65 7.98 -12.50
C LYS A 143 1.60 7.30 -11.60
N VAL A 144 1.89 7.27 -10.31
CA VAL A 144 1.04 6.56 -9.31
C VAL A 144 -0.44 6.96 -9.39
N GLU A 145 -0.75 8.23 -9.57
CA GLU A 145 -2.14 8.72 -9.64
C GLU A 145 -2.86 8.26 -10.92
N GLU A 146 -2.14 8.13 -12.03
CA GLU A 146 -2.70 7.57 -13.28
C GLU A 146 -2.92 6.05 -13.14
N MET A 147 -2.04 5.34 -12.42
CA MET A 147 -2.23 3.92 -12.13
C MET A 147 -3.55 3.65 -11.39
N PHE A 148 -3.98 4.56 -10.49
CA PHE A 148 -5.25 4.40 -9.79
C PHE A 148 -6.45 4.39 -10.74
N LYS A 149 -6.41 5.12 -11.85
CA LYS A 149 -7.48 5.07 -12.87
C LYS A 149 -7.59 3.68 -13.50
N GLY A 150 -6.45 3.02 -13.71
CA GLY A 150 -6.39 1.63 -14.18
C GLY A 150 -6.95 0.61 -13.19
N MET A 151 -7.11 0.98 -11.91
CA MET A 151 -7.69 0.13 -10.88
C MET A 151 -9.23 0.16 -10.84
N SER A 152 -9.90 0.94 -11.67
CA SER A 152 -11.37 1.00 -11.69
C SER A 152 -12.05 -0.38 -11.78
N PRO A 153 -11.50 -1.40 -12.48
CA PRO A 153 -12.10 -2.73 -12.53
C PRO A 153 -11.83 -3.58 -11.27
N TYR A 154 -11.04 -3.10 -10.30
CA TYR A 154 -10.63 -3.89 -9.14
C TYR A 154 -11.74 -4.07 -8.11
N ALA A 155 -12.57 -3.07 -7.92
CA ALA A 155 -13.68 -3.08 -6.97
C ALA A 155 -14.99 -2.66 -7.65
N GLU A 156 -16.11 -3.14 -7.13
CA GLU A 156 -17.44 -2.76 -7.59
C GLU A 156 -17.84 -1.31 -7.21
N ASN A 157 -17.12 -0.73 -6.25
CA ASN A 157 -17.38 0.63 -5.78
C ASN A 157 -16.97 1.67 -6.86
N PRO A 158 -17.91 2.45 -7.41
CA PRO A 158 -17.62 3.46 -8.44
C PRO A 158 -16.67 4.57 -7.95
N ASN A 159 -16.57 4.77 -6.63
CA ASN A 159 -15.66 5.75 -6.02
C ASN A 159 -14.29 5.16 -5.65
N TYR A 160 -13.97 3.93 -6.08
CA TYR A 160 -12.74 3.25 -5.67
C TYR A 160 -11.47 4.02 -6.03
N VAL A 161 -11.41 4.58 -7.22
CA VAL A 161 -10.27 5.41 -7.68
C VAL A 161 -10.07 6.63 -6.76
N ASN A 162 -11.17 7.30 -6.36
CA ASN A 162 -11.10 8.43 -5.42
C ASN A 162 -10.63 7.99 -4.02
N LEU A 163 -11.05 6.81 -3.55
CA LEU A 163 -10.57 6.25 -2.28
C LEU A 163 -9.06 6.01 -2.32
N LEU A 164 -8.55 5.40 -3.40
CA LEU A 164 -7.11 5.21 -3.59
C LEU A 164 -6.37 6.56 -3.57
N SER A 165 -6.87 7.55 -4.32
CA SER A 165 -6.25 8.87 -4.37
C SER A 165 -6.20 9.55 -3.00
N ASN A 166 -7.29 9.49 -2.22
CA ASN A 166 -7.34 10.05 -0.88
C ASN A 166 -6.35 9.36 0.08
N VAL A 167 -6.34 8.01 0.10
CA VAL A 167 -5.40 7.26 0.94
C VAL A 167 -3.96 7.56 0.55
N TYR A 168 -3.67 7.67 -0.74
CA TYR A 168 -2.36 8.05 -1.23
C TYR A 168 -1.94 9.45 -0.74
N GLN A 169 -2.76 10.47 -0.99
CA GLN A 169 -2.43 11.86 -0.64
C GLN A 169 -2.32 12.06 0.87
N ASP A 170 -3.24 11.47 1.66
CA ASP A 170 -3.33 11.73 3.09
C ASP A 170 -2.34 10.91 3.91
N ARG A 171 -1.93 9.72 3.42
CA ARG A 171 -1.18 8.76 4.24
C ARG A 171 0.14 8.30 3.65
N ILE A 172 0.18 7.95 2.36
CA ILE A 172 1.35 7.32 1.76
C ILE A 172 2.36 8.37 1.27
N LYS A 173 1.89 9.36 0.54
CA LYS A 173 2.73 10.41 -0.04
C LYS A 173 3.53 11.19 1.01
N PRO A 174 2.95 11.63 2.15
CA PRO A 174 3.72 12.32 3.19
C PRO A 174 4.87 11.48 3.77
N LEU A 175 4.71 10.15 3.86
CA LEU A 175 5.76 9.25 4.34
C LEU A 175 6.93 9.20 3.38
N ILE A 176 6.66 9.11 2.08
CA ILE A 176 7.69 9.09 1.04
C ILE A 176 8.45 10.42 0.98
N GLU A 177 7.74 11.54 1.05
CA GLU A 177 8.34 12.87 1.04
C GLU A 177 9.24 13.07 2.25
N THR A 178 8.82 12.60 3.43
CA THR A 178 9.62 12.65 4.65
C THR A 178 10.90 11.82 4.53
N GLU A 179 10.81 10.60 3.99
CA GLU A 179 11.98 9.74 3.78
C GLU A 179 12.96 10.37 2.77
N ASN A 180 12.46 10.94 1.68
CA ASN A 180 13.28 11.62 0.68
C ASN A 180 13.99 12.87 1.23
N MET A 181 13.39 13.58 2.20
CA MET A 181 14.02 14.71 2.89
C MET A 181 15.12 14.27 3.87
N LEU A 182 15.02 13.08 4.46
CA LEU A 182 15.99 12.56 5.42
C LEU A 182 17.18 11.89 4.75
N VAL A 183 17.08 11.49 3.47
CA VAL A 183 18.20 10.94 2.72
C VAL A 183 19.01 12.10 2.12
N PRO A 184 20.28 12.30 2.52
CA PRO A 184 21.12 13.34 1.90
C PRO A 184 21.18 13.10 0.40
N LYS A 185 20.80 14.09 -0.42
CA LYS A 185 20.99 14.04 -1.87
C LYS A 185 22.48 13.79 -2.11
N LYS A 186 22.85 12.61 -2.62
CA LYS A 186 24.22 12.34 -3.07
C LYS A 186 24.58 13.45 -4.05
N LYS A 187 25.60 14.27 -3.69
CA LYS A 187 26.14 15.24 -4.64
C LYS A 187 26.53 14.50 -5.92
N PRO A 188 26.19 15.03 -7.10
CA PRO A 188 26.64 14.44 -8.36
C PRO A 188 28.16 14.24 -8.32
N LEU A 189 28.63 13.08 -8.80
CA LEU A 189 30.05 12.69 -8.78
C LEU A 189 30.98 13.76 -9.39
N PHE A 190 30.48 14.57 -10.31
CA PHE A 190 31.17 15.67 -10.98
C PHE A 190 31.52 16.87 -10.06
N GLN A 191 30.91 17.01 -8.89
CA GLN A 191 31.27 18.09 -7.94
C GLN A 191 32.33 17.68 -6.92
N GLN A 192 32.88 16.48 -7.00
CA GLN A 192 33.99 16.02 -6.14
C GLN A 192 35.36 16.16 -6.79
N MET A 193 35.45 16.67 -8.00
CA MET A 193 36.75 17.05 -8.57
C MET A 193 37.10 18.45 -8.10
N ASP A 194 37.76 18.50 -6.94
CA ASP A 194 38.41 19.69 -6.43
C ASP A 194 39.68 19.90 -7.24
N TYR A 195 39.68 20.94 -8.08
CA TYR A 195 40.85 21.38 -8.80
C TYR A 195 41.71 22.22 -7.87
N SER A 196 42.35 21.58 -6.90
CA SER A 196 43.47 22.18 -6.16
C SER A 196 44.77 21.72 -6.77
N GLN A 197 45.23 22.45 -7.80
CA GLN A 197 46.65 22.59 -8.15
C GLN A 197 47.02 24.07 -8.18
#